data_b8831f019af4b9b0ed0e5c032c3a1d96
#
_entry.id   b8831f019af4b9b0ed0e5c032c3a1d96
#
_cell.length_a   1.000
_cell.length_b   1.000
_cell.length_c   1.000
_cell.angle_alpha   90.00
_cell.angle_beta   90.00
_cell.angle_gamma   90.00
#
_symmetry.space_group_name_H-M   'P 1'
#
loop_
_entity.id
_entity.type
_entity.pdbx_description
1 polymer ?
#
loop_
_entity_poly.entity_id
_entity_poly.type
_entity_poly.pdbx_seq_one_letter_code
_entity_poly.pdbx_strand_id
1 'polypeptide(L)'
;MDINSIKGTGLTSQSSREKLIHELKGLGIKNPDVLNLISNMPRHLFLDTALANRAYENVSLPIGFKQTISQPYMVAKMTELLHETNSMNHVLEIGTGSGYQTSLLSMLFKKVTTIERISTLHEQSKKKLNHLGFKNISFILGDGHLGFPNNAPYDAIIITAVADDLPETLVNQLSPTGRIVLPLMHKGEQKLTKLKNTKNGIIKKIIEDVVFVPMLKGVENT
;
A
#
# COMPACT_ATOMS: atom_id res chain seq x y z
N MET A 1 -10.86 8.50 -17.24
CA MET A 1 -11.70 7.28 -17.25
C MET A 1 -12.40 7.20 -15.91
N ASP A 2 -13.69 7.00 -15.86
CA ASP A 2 -14.39 6.83 -14.58
C ASP A 2 -14.16 5.41 -14.07
N ILE A 3 -13.39 5.26 -13.01
CA ILE A 3 -13.06 3.95 -12.39
C ILE A 3 -14.33 3.22 -11.95
N ASN A 4 -15.37 3.96 -11.54
CA ASN A 4 -16.65 3.38 -11.12
C ASN A 4 -17.44 2.78 -12.29
N SER A 5 -17.14 3.15 -13.54
CA SER A 5 -17.76 2.60 -14.74
C SER A 5 -17.13 1.28 -15.20
N ILE A 6 -16.00 0.87 -14.63
CA ILE A 6 -15.29 -0.36 -15.02
C ILE A 6 -15.99 -1.56 -14.36
N LYS A 7 -17.00 -2.05 -15.02
CA LYS A 7 -17.68 -3.30 -14.65
C LYS A 7 -16.91 -4.45 -15.31
N GLY A 8 -16.15 -5.20 -14.53
CA GLY A 8 -15.57 -6.45 -15.01
C GLY A 8 -16.68 -7.48 -15.34
N THR A 9 -16.31 -8.56 -16.05
CA THR A 9 -17.19 -9.68 -16.39
C THR A 9 -16.65 -10.98 -15.76
N GLY A 10 -17.51 -11.95 -15.54
CA GLY A 10 -17.10 -13.24 -14.97
C GLY A 10 -16.37 -13.07 -13.63
N LEU A 11 -15.16 -13.61 -13.50
CA LEU A 11 -14.35 -13.57 -12.28
C LEU A 11 -13.79 -12.16 -11.95
N THR A 12 -13.93 -11.19 -12.85
CA THR A 12 -13.58 -9.79 -12.60
C THR A 12 -14.81 -8.92 -12.29
N SER A 13 -15.98 -9.52 -12.16
CA SER A 13 -17.26 -8.85 -11.96
C SER A 13 -17.40 -8.21 -10.57
N GLN A 14 -18.44 -7.40 -10.44
CA GLN A 14 -18.83 -6.81 -9.15
C GLN A 14 -19.14 -7.90 -8.10
N SER A 15 -19.80 -8.99 -8.51
CA SER A 15 -20.09 -10.13 -7.61
C SER A 15 -18.84 -10.76 -7.03
N SER A 16 -17.75 -10.85 -7.81
CA SER A 16 -16.45 -11.36 -7.30
C SER A 16 -15.83 -10.42 -6.27
N ARG A 17 -15.99 -9.10 -6.46
CA ARG A 17 -15.55 -8.09 -5.47
C ARG A 17 -16.37 -8.19 -4.19
N GLU A 18 -17.68 -8.36 -4.28
CA GLU A 18 -18.57 -8.51 -3.13
C GLU A 18 -18.24 -9.76 -2.31
N LYS A 19 -17.91 -10.89 -2.97
CA LYS A 19 -17.42 -12.09 -2.28
C LYS A 19 -16.14 -11.82 -1.51
N LEU A 20 -15.16 -11.12 -2.13
CA LEU A 20 -13.95 -10.72 -1.46
C LEU A 20 -14.26 -9.82 -0.25
N ILE A 21 -15.15 -8.83 -0.37
CA ILE A 21 -15.53 -7.95 0.75
C ILE A 21 -16.15 -8.75 1.89
N HIS A 22 -16.98 -9.74 1.58
CA HIS A 22 -17.55 -10.63 2.60
C HIS A 22 -16.46 -11.41 3.34
N GLU A 23 -15.49 -11.97 2.61
CA GLU A 23 -14.33 -12.65 3.19
C GLU A 23 -13.50 -11.72 4.08
N LEU A 24 -13.17 -10.50 3.61
CA LEU A 24 -12.41 -9.51 4.38
C LEU A 24 -13.10 -9.13 5.70
N LYS A 25 -14.44 -8.99 5.69
CA LYS A 25 -15.23 -8.77 6.91
C LYS A 25 -15.12 -9.96 7.86
N GLY A 26 -15.19 -11.19 7.35
CA GLY A 26 -15.01 -12.41 8.13
C GLY A 26 -13.63 -12.52 8.77
N LEU A 27 -12.59 -12.00 8.10
CA LEU A 27 -11.21 -11.92 8.61
C LEU A 27 -10.98 -10.74 9.58
N GLY A 28 -12.00 -9.95 9.88
CA GLY A 28 -11.96 -8.90 10.90
C GLY A 28 -11.62 -7.51 10.40
N ILE A 29 -11.70 -7.23 9.10
CA ILE A 29 -11.67 -5.86 8.58
C ILE A 29 -13.01 -5.18 8.88
N LYS A 30 -12.98 -4.06 9.60
CA LYS A 30 -14.17 -3.40 10.16
C LYS A 30 -14.45 -2.02 9.57
N ASN A 31 -13.40 -1.34 9.07
CA ASN A 31 -13.55 0.02 8.58
C ASN A 31 -14.38 0.06 7.28
N PRO A 32 -15.56 0.71 7.27
CA PRO A 32 -16.44 0.73 6.10
C PRO A 32 -15.85 1.49 4.92
N ASP A 33 -15.06 2.54 5.16
CA ASP A 33 -14.43 3.32 4.09
C ASP A 33 -13.40 2.47 3.35
N VAL A 34 -12.57 1.70 4.09
CA VAL A 34 -11.59 0.77 3.51
C VAL A 34 -12.27 -0.33 2.69
N LEU A 35 -13.32 -0.93 3.23
CA LEU A 35 -14.10 -1.96 2.52
C LEU A 35 -14.74 -1.40 1.24
N ASN A 36 -15.30 -0.20 1.31
CA ASN A 36 -15.91 0.48 0.18
C ASN A 36 -14.86 0.82 -0.90
N LEU A 37 -13.69 1.31 -0.51
CA LEU A 37 -12.59 1.58 -1.44
C LEU A 37 -12.17 0.32 -2.20
N ILE A 38 -11.95 -0.81 -1.49
CA ILE A 38 -11.55 -2.07 -2.10
C ILE A 38 -12.65 -2.62 -3.01
N SER A 39 -13.91 -2.50 -2.62
CA SER A 39 -15.05 -2.90 -3.44
C SER A 39 -15.12 -2.13 -4.76
N ASN A 40 -14.82 -0.83 -4.73
CA ASN A 40 -14.94 0.04 -5.89
C ASN A 40 -13.66 0.08 -6.75
N MET A 41 -12.49 -0.28 -6.18
CA MET A 41 -11.23 -0.29 -6.93
C MET A 41 -11.03 -1.60 -7.69
N PRO A 42 -11.04 -1.57 -9.03
CA PRO A 42 -10.93 -2.79 -9.84
C PRO A 42 -9.50 -3.33 -9.84
N ARG A 43 -9.18 -4.19 -8.86
CA ARG A 43 -7.85 -4.76 -8.64
C ARG A 43 -7.27 -5.47 -9.87
N HIS A 44 -8.12 -6.07 -10.71
CA HIS A 44 -7.70 -6.76 -11.93
C HIS A 44 -6.97 -5.85 -12.95
N LEU A 45 -7.17 -4.52 -12.88
CA LEU A 45 -6.44 -3.56 -13.73
C LEU A 45 -4.96 -3.41 -13.33
N PHE A 46 -4.58 -3.89 -12.15
CA PHE A 46 -3.23 -3.80 -11.61
C PHE A 46 -2.42 -5.09 -11.76
N LEU A 47 -2.96 -6.04 -12.51
CA LEU A 47 -2.35 -7.33 -12.81
C LEU A 47 -2.14 -7.49 -14.32
N ASP A 48 -1.31 -8.45 -14.69
CA ASP A 48 -1.26 -8.97 -16.04
C ASP A 48 -2.61 -9.60 -16.41
N THR A 49 -2.98 -9.52 -17.69
CA THR A 49 -4.23 -10.09 -18.20
C THR A 49 -4.37 -11.59 -17.94
N ALA A 50 -3.26 -12.33 -17.95
CA ALA A 50 -3.23 -13.76 -17.62
C ALA A 50 -3.65 -14.04 -16.15
N LEU A 51 -3.45 -13.10 -15.25
CA LEU A 51 -3.77 -13.22 -13.83
C LEU A 51 -5.06 -12.47 -13.44
N ALA A 52 -5.69 -11.74 -14.35
CA ALA A 52 -6.86 -10.92 -14.07
C ALA A 52 -8.02 -11.71 -13.42
N ASN A 53 -8.22 -12.95 -13.84
CA ASN A 53 -9.26 -13.84 -13.29
C ASN A 53 -9.03 -14.22 -11.80
N ARG A 54 -7.79 -14.10 -11.32
CA ARG A 54 -7.41 -14.38 -9.93
C ARG A 54 -7.37 -13.12 -9.05
N ALA A 55 -7.68 -11.96 -9.61
CA ALA A 55 -7.54 -10.66 -8.94
C ALA A 55 -8.28 -10.56 -7.60
N TYR A 56 -9.37 -11.29 -7.45
CA TYR A 56 -10.24 -11.25 -6.27
C TYR A 56 -10.10 -12.48 -5.37
N GLU A 57 -9.13 -13.36 -5.65
CA GLU A 57 -8.65 -14.35 -4.68
C GLU A 57 -7.88 -13.63 -3.57
N ASN A 58 -8.05 -14.07 -2.32
CA ASN A 58 -7.36 -13.45 -1.18
C ASN A 58 -5.92 -13.97 -1.05
N VAL A 59 -5.14 -13.81 -2.11
CA VAL A 59 -3.72 -14.22 -2.22
C VAL A 59 -2.87 -13.12 -2.83
N SER A 60 -1.56 -13.14 -2.58
CA SER A 60 -0.59 -12.34 -3.32
C SER A 60 -0.38 -12.93 -4.71
N LEU A 61 -0.17 -12.07 -5.73
CA LEU A 61 0.04 -12.47 -7.11
C LEU A 61 1.30 -11.79 -7.67
N PRO A 62 2.06 -12.45 -8.56
CA PRO A 62 3.28 -11.88 -9.13
C PRO A 62 2.95 -10.70 -10.07
N ILE A 63 3.84 -9.69 -10.07
CA ILE A 63 3.79 -8.52 -10.96
C ILE A 63 5.09 -8.34 -11.76
N GLY A 64 5.94 -9.37 -11.81
CA GLY A 64 7.27 -9.31 -12.40
C GLY A 64 8.34 -8.87 -11.40
N PHE A 65 9.60 -8.88 -11.82
CA PHE A 65 10.76 -8.41 -11.06
C PHE A 65 10.88 -9.03 -9.66
N LYS A 66 10.42 -10.27 -9.46
CA LYS A 66 10.31 -10.95 -8.15
C LYS A 66 9.45 -10.18 -7.14
N GLN A 67 8.56 -9.30 -7.62
CA GLN A 67 7.62 -8.54 -6.79
C GLN A 67 6.20 -9.08 -6.92
N THR A 68 5.35 -8.71 -5.97
CA THR A 68 3.96 -9.14 -5.93
C THR A 68 3.03 -7.97 -5.65
N ILE A 69 1.80 -8.05 -6.15
CA ILE A 69 0.69 -7.29 -5.57
C ILE A 69 0.26 -8.00 -4.27
N SER A 70 0.23 -7.28 -3.16
CA SER A 70 -0.05 -7.85 -1.83
C SER A 70 -1.44 -8.48 -1.78
N GLN A 71 -1.60 -9.51 -0.95
CA GLN A 71 -2.89 -10.15 -0.65
C GLN A 71 -3.95 -9.11 -0.27
N PRO A 72 -5.19 -9.21 -0.78
CA PRO A 72 -6.26 -8.26 -0.47
C PRO A 72 -6.50 -8.02 1.01
N TYR A 73 -6.45 -9.07 1.84
CA TYR A 73 -6.55 -8.92 3.29
C TYR A 73 -5.44 -8.02 3.84
N MET A 74 -4.21 -8.21 3.40
CA MET A 74 -3.08 -7.41 3.88
C MET A 74 -3.18 -5.94 3.45
N VAL A 75 -3.60 -5.70 2.21
CA VAL A 75 -3.90 -4.35 1.72
C VAL A 75 -4.97 -3.69 2.58
N ALA A 76 -6.07 -4.39 2.85
CA ALA A 76 -7.16 -3.89 3.69
C ALA A 76 -6.69 -3.58 5.11
N LYS A 77 -5.95 -4.53 5.73
CA LYS A 77 -5.45 -4.42 7.10
C LYS A 77 -4.49 -3.25 7.27
N MET A 78 -3.51 -3.12 6.39
CA MET A 78 -2.55 -2.02 6.44
C MET A 78 -3.23 -0.67 6.19
N THR A 79 -4.18 -0.61 5.26
CA THR A 79 -4.96 0.60 5.00
C THR A 79 -5.84 0.97 6.19
N GLU A 80 -6.50 0.00 6.83
CA GLU A 80 -7.31 0.22 8.04
C GLU A 80 -6.47 0.76 9.21
N LEU A 81 -5.26 0.22 9.41
CA LEU A 81 -4.32 0.69 10.44
C LEU A 81 -3.87 2.14 10.18
N LEU A 82 -3.77 2.55 8.92
CA LEU A 82 -3.49 3.93 8.55
C LEU A 82 -4.72 4.83 8.73
N HIS A 83 -5.93 4.35 8.49
CA HIS A 83 -7.16 5.14 8.52
C HIS A 83 -7.59 5.58 9.92
N GLU A 84 -6.96 5.09 10.98
CA GLU A 84 -7.28 5.45 12.38
C GLU A 84 -6.97 6.90 12.75
N THR A 85 -6.42 7.74 11.87
CA THR A 85 -6.10 9.13 12.20
C THR A 85 -7.17 10.11 11.74
N ASN A 86 -7.26 11.22 12.50
CA ASN A 86 -8.03 12.39 12.13
C ASN A 86 -7.32 13.27 11.08
N SER A 87 -6.06 12.97 10.73
CA SER A 87 -5.29 13.70 9.73
C SER A 87 -4.95 12.78 8.56
N MET A 88 -5.46 13.12 7.38
CA MET A 88 -5.32 12.39 6.14
C MET A 88 -4.82 13.34 5.03
N ASN A 89 -3.87 14.24 5.37
CA ASN A 89 -3.39 15.20 4.38
C ASN A 89 -2.31 14.60 3.50
N HIS A 90 -1.29 13.95 4.07
CA HIS A 90 -0.16 13.48 3.30
C HIS A 90 0.32 12.09 3.76
N VAL A 91 0.41 11.15 2.83
CA VAL A 91 0.97 9.81 3.06
C VAL A 91 2.20 9.58 2.20
N LEU A 92 3.20 8.91 2.77
CA LEU A 92 4.34 8.34 2.06
C LEU A 92 4.14 6.83 1.93
N GLU A 93 4.27 6.32 0.72
CA GLU A 93 4.31 4.90 0.41
C GLU A 93 5.71 4.49 -0.03
N ILE A 94 6.25 3.42 0.55
CA ILE A 94 7.47 2.77 0.11
C ILE A 94 7.12 1.44 -0.55
N GLY A 95 7.42 1.34 -1.85
CA GLY A 95 7.05 0.20 -2.70
C GLY A 95 5.75 0.44 -3.46
N THR A 96 5.80 1.20 -4.55
CA THR A 96 4.64 1.44 -5.44
C THR A 96 4.14 0.15 -6.08
N GLY A 97 5.08 -0.69 -6.53
CA GLY A 97 4.79 -1.96 -7.21
C GLY A 97 3.82 -1.79 -8.37
N SER A 98 2.69 -2.50 -8.33
CA SER A 98 1.62 -2.40 -9.35
C SER A 98 0.87 -1.05 -9.34
N GLY A 99 0.94 -0.28 -8.24
CA GLY A 99 0.16 0.93 -7.99
C GLY A 99 -1.21 0.70 -7.34
N TYR A 100 -1.56 -0.55 -6.99
CA TYR A 100 -2.88 -0.83 -6.39
C TYR A 100 -3.03 -0.19 -5.00
N GLN A 101 -2.07 -0.39 -4.09
CA GLN A 101 -2.08 0.25 -2.78
C GLN A 101 -2.04 1.78 -2.93
N THR A 102 -1.22 2.30 -3.83
CA THR A 102 -1.13 3.74 -4.15
C THR A 102 -2.48 4.32 -4.55
N SER A 103 -3.27 3.59 -5.35
CA SER A 103 -4.61 4.02 -5.79
C SER A 103 -5.59 4.17 -4.62
N LEU A 104 -5.56 3.24 -3.66
CA LEU A 104 -6.40 3.32 -2.45
C LEU A 104 -5.98 4.49 -1.56
N LEU A 105 -4.67 4.68 -1.37
CA LEU A 105 -4.13 5.81 -0.61
C LEU A 105 -4.51 7.15 -1.23
N SER A 106 -4.48 7.24 -2.56
CA SER A 106 -4.86 8.45 -3.30
C SER A 106 -6.33 8.84 -3.11
N MET A 107 -7.20 7.88 -2.81
CA MET A 107 -8.61 8.15 -2.51
C MET A 107 -8.84 8.50 -1.03
N LEU A 108 -7.90 8.19 -0.14
CA LEU A 108 -8.00 8.46 1.30
C LEU A 108 -7.29 9.75 1.70
N PHE A 109 -6.14 10.04 1.09
CA PHE A 109 -5.29 11.15 1.47
C PHE A 109 -5.36 12.28 0.43
N LYS A 110 -5.20 13.53 0.87
CA LYS A 110 -5.15 14.69 -0.04
C LYS A 110 -3.93 14.64 -0.95
N LYS A 111 -2.79 14.09 -0.46
CA LYS A 111 -1.54 13.92 -1.21
C LYS A 111 -0.93 12.57 -0.92
N VAL A 112 -0.37 11.95 -1.94
CA VAL A 112 0.41 10.72 -1.85
C VAL A 112 1.80 10.98 -2.43
N THR A 113 2.84 10.64 -1.70
CA THR A 113 4.19 10.46 -2.25
C THR A 113 4.46 8.98 -2.24
N THR A 114 4.85 8.41 -3.39
CA THR A 114 5.17 6.98 -3.49
C THR A 114 6.56 6.80 -4.08
N ILE A 115 7.34 5.90 -3.47
CA ILE A 115 8.72 5.60 -3.87
C ILE A 115 8.78 4.16 -4.39
N GLU A 116 9.32 4.02 -5.59
CA GLU A 116 9.63 2.73 -6.19
C GLU A 116 11.12 2.68 -6.57
N ARG A 117 11.79 1.55 -6.25
CA ARG A 117 13.20 1.36 -6.57
C ARG A 117 13.46 0.74 -7.94
N ILE A 118 12.49 0.02 -8.49
CA ILE A 118 12.58 -0.67 -9.79
C ILE A 118 12.04 0.25 -10.87
N SER A 119 12.92 0.70 -11.77
CA SER A 119 12.59 1.72 -12.77
C SER A 119 11.40 1.33 -13.66
N THR A 120 11.33 0.08 -14.11
CA THR A 120 10.21 -0.40 -14.94
C THR A 120 8.89 -0.38 -14.17
N LEU A 121 8.83 -0.83 -12.91
CA LEU A 121 7.61 -0.77 -12.10
C LEU A 121 7.19 0.68 -11.82
N HIS A 122 8.15 1.56 -11.54
CA HIS A 122 7.90 3.00 -11.38
C HIS A 122 7.18 3.58 -12.60
N GLU A 123 7.73 3.38 -13.81
CA GLU A 123 7.14 3.94 -15.04
C GLU A 123 5.79 3.30 -15.37
N GLN A 124 5.64 1.98 -15.21
CA GLN A 124 4.38 1.29 -15.47
C GLN A 124 3.26 1.74 -14.53
N SER A 125 3.53 1.82 -13.22
CA SER A 125 2.54 2.24 -12.22
C SER A 125 2.16 3.71 -12.41
N LYS A 126 3.13 4.60 -12.65
CA LYS A 126 2.91 6.02 -12.95
C LYS A 126 2.03 6.22 -14.19
N LYS A 127 2.35 5.53 -15.29
CA LYS A 127 1.55 5.58 -16.52
C LYS A 127 0.12 5.09 -16.27
N LYS A 128 -0.03 3.97 -15.57
CA LYS A 128 -1.33 3.37 -15.23
C LYS A 128 -2.18 4.30 -14.38
N LEU A 129 -1.65 4.80 -13.28
CA LEU A 129 -2.39 5.65 -12.34
C LEU A 129 -2.75 7.01 -12.98
N ASN A 130 -1.88 7.60 -13.78
CA ASN A 130 -2.19 8.80 -14.56
C ASN A 130 -3.32 8.54 -15.58
N HIS A 131 -3.30 7.39 -16.27
CA HIS A 131 -4.37 6.99 -17.19
C HIS A 131 -5.72 6.79 -16.48
N LEU A 132 -5.69 6.24 -15.27
CA LEU A 132 -6.87 6.07 -14.42
C LEU A 132 -7.37 7.38 -13.80
N GLY A 133 -6.67 8.50 -14.00
CA GLY A 133 -7.12 9.84 -13.62
C GLY A 133 -6.69 10.29 -12.23
N PHE A 134 -5.83 9.58 -11.52
CA PHE A 134 -5.29 10.04 -10.24
C PHE A 134 -4.37 11.25 -10.43
N LYS A 135 -4.57 12.34 -9.65
CA LYS A 135 -3.88 13.63 -9.81
C LYS A 135 -3.07 14.06 -8.57
N ASN A 136 -3.28 13.42 -7.44
CA ASN A 136 -2.68 13.79 -6.15
C ASN A 136 -1.49 12.90 -5.75
N ILE A 137 -0.83 12.26 -6.72
CA ILE A 137 0.28 11.32 -6.50
C ILE A 137 1.58 11.92 -7.04
N SER A 138 2.60 11.97 -6.20
CA SER A 138 3.99 12.26 -6.56
C SER A 138 4.77 10.95 -6.64
N PHE A 139 5.24 10.61 -7.84
CA PHE A 139 5.98 9.37 -8.10
C PHE A 139 7.49 9.64 -8.03
N ILE A 140 8.19 8.89 -7.20
CA ILE A 140 9.64 9.02 -6.99
C ILE A 140 10.30 7.68 -7.35
N LEU A 141 11.25 7.71 -8.28
CA LEU A 141 12.19 6.61 -8.48
C LEU A 141 13.32 6.79 -7.47
N GLY A 142 13.47 5.86 -6.52
CA GLY A 142 14.43 6.07 -5.44
C GLY A 142 14.54 4.91 -4.45
N ASP A 143 15.49 5.06 -3.53
CA ASP A 143 15.68 4.16 -2.40
C ASP A 143 14.68 4.48 -1.28
N GLY A 144 13.80 3.54 -0.99
CA GLY A 144 12.77 3.70 0.04
C GLY A 144 13.32 3.91 1.46
N HIS A 145 14.55 3.44 1.76
CA HIS A 145 15.18 3.66 3.08
C HIS A 145 15.43 5.14 3.39
N LEU A 146 15.58 5.96 2.35
CA LEU A 146 15.83 7.40 2.49
C LEU A 146 14.53 8.17 2.69
N GLY A 147 13.37 7.60 2.32
CA GLY A 147 12.12 8.33 2.25
C GLY A 147 12.18 9.47 1.23
N PHE A 148 11.43 10.52 1.47
CA PHE A 148 11.46 11.73 0.65
C PHE A 148 11.29 12.98 1.52
N PRO A 149 12.39 13.47 2.14
CA PRO A 149 12.36 14.58 3.10
C PRO A 149 11.78 15.88 2.53
N ASN A 150 11.94 16.11 1.21
CA ASN A 150 11.46 17.33 0.56
C ASN A 150 9.94 17.50 0.64
N ASN A 151 9.20 16.42 0.87
CA ASN A 151 7.75 16.44 1.00
C ASN A 151 7.26 16.19 2.44
N ALA A 152 8.17 16.00 3.39
CA ALA A 152 7.82 15.82 4.80
C ALA A 152 7.26 17.12 5.41
N PRO A 153 6.50 17.06 6.53
CA PRO A 153 6.17 15.86 7.29
C PRO A 153 4.99 15.07 6.71
N TYR A 154 4.95 13.76 7.04
CA TYR A 154 3.87 12.86 6.63
C TYR A 154 2.96 12.51 7.80
N ASP A 155 1.65 12.52 7.59
CA ASP A 155 0.66 12.05 8.56
C ASP A 155 0.69 10.53 8.72
N ALA A 156 1.06 9.85 7.64
CA ALA A 156 1.18 8.39 7.61
C ALA A 156 2.30 7.95 6.68
N ILE A 157 2.95 6.84 7.03
CA ILE A 157 3.91 6.15 6.16
C ILE A 157 3.49 4.68 6.10
N ILE A 158 3.43 4.12 4.90
CA ILE A 158 3.23 2.70 4.67
C ILE A 158 4.44 2.12 3.95
N ILE A 159 4.93 0.98 4.43
CA ILE A 159 6.03 0.26 3.80
C ILE A 159 5.50 -1.11 3.39
N THR A 160 5.53 -1.42 2.10
CA THR A 160 4.98 -2.66 1.52
C THR A 160 6.05 -3.74 1.29
N ALA A 161 7.17 -3.62 1.98
CA ALA A 161 8.29 -4.56 2.02
C ALA A 161 8.77 -4.73 3.46
N VAL A 162 9.39 -5.87 3.81
CA VAL A 162 9.87 -6.08 5.17
C VAL A 162 11.19 -5.33 5.40
N ALA A 163 11.24 -4.55 6.46
CA ALA A 163 12.47 -3.91 6.96
C ALA A 163 13.11 -4.77 8.06
N ASP A 164 14.45 -4.86 8.06
CA ASP A 164 15.19 -5.58 9.10
C ASP A 164 15.10 -4.86 10.44
N ASP A 165 15.28 -3.53 10.41
CA ASP A 165 15.20 -2.65 11.57
C ASP A 165 14.24 -1.48 11.35
N LEU A 166 13.91 -0.79 12.44
CA LEU A 166 13.11 0.43 12.37
C LEU A 166 13.84 1.50 11.54
N PRO A 167 13.28 1.94 10.42
CA PRO A 167 13.93 2.94 9.57
C PRO A 167 13.82 4.34 10.20
N GLU A 168 14.80 4.72 11.04
CA GLU A 168 14.82 6.02 11.74
C GLU A 168 14.68 7.22 10.79
N THR A 169 15.26 7.12 9.58
CA THR A 169 15.11 8.14 8.54
C THR A 169 13.65 8.40 8.18
N LEU A 170 12.80 7.36 8.19
CA LEU A 170 11.37 7.49 7.91
C LEU A 170 10.60 8.00 9.14
N VAL A 171 11.01 7.57 10.34
CA VAL A 171 10.43 8.08 11.60
C VAL A 171 10.61 9.59 11.71
N ASN A 172 11.79 10.11 11.34
CA ASN A 172 12.09 11.55 11.37
C ASN A 172 11.29 12.36 10.33
N GLN A 173 10.64 11.70 9.38
CA GLN A 173 9.76 12.34 8.39
C GLN A 173 8.28 12.33 8.80
N LEU A 174 7.95 11.75 9.96
CA LEU A 174 6.58 11.77 10.49
C LEU A 174 6.19 13.13 11.07
N SER A 175 4.93 13.47 10.91
CA SER A 175 4.30 14.53 11.68
C SER A 175 4.24 14.18 13.18
N PRO A 176 4.03 15.15 14.09
CA PRO A 176 3.99 14.92 15.54
C PRO A 176 2.97 13.87 16.00
N THR A 177 1.95 13.61 15.19
CA THR A 177 0.91 12.60 15.46
C THR A 177 0.86 11.51 14.38
N GLY A 178 1.88 11.49 13.52
CA GLY A 178 1.98 10.56 12.40
C GLY A 178 2.20 9.12 12.82
N ARG A 179 2.04 8.21 11.89
CA ARG A 179 2.24 6.78 12.13
C ARG A 179 2.85 6.07 10.93
N ILE A 180 3.49 4.95 11.23
CA ILE A 180 4.02 4.02 10.23
C ILE A 180 3.32 2.68 10.39
N VAL A 181 2.97 2.06 9.27
CA VAL A 181 2.55 0.66 9.19
C VAL A 181 3.51 -0.07 8.27
N LEU A 182 4.16 -1.11 8.80
CA LEU A 182 5.21 -1.83 8.09
C LEU A 182 5.32 -3.28 8.55
N PRO A 183 5.75 -4.19 7.68
CA PRO A 183 6.35 -5.45 8.08
C PRO A 183 7.75 -5.18 8.65
N LEU A 184 8.03 -5.69 9.85
CA LEU A 184 9.31 -5.53 10.53
C LEU A 184 9.82 -6.87 11.03
N MET A 185 11.12 -7.12 10.85
CA MET A 185 11.76 -8.31 11.43
C MET A 185 11.73 -8.24 12.95
N HIS A 186 11.32 -9.32 13.60
CA HIS A 186 11.30 -9.46 15.05
C HIS A 186 11.64 -10.88 15.43
N LYS A 187 12.81 -11.11 16.05
CA LYS A 187 13.29 -12.45 16.49
C LYS A 187 13.27 -13.51 15.38
N GLY A 188 13.63 -13.12 14.15
CA GLY A 188 13.68 -14.01 12.98
C GLY A 188 12.35 -14.21 12.26
N GLU A 189 11.28 -13.56 12.68
CA GLU A 189 9.95 -13.59 12.04
C GLU A 189 9.51 -12.22 11.57
N GLN A 190 8.71 -12.17 10.52
CA GLN A 190 8.14 -10.91 10.03
C GLN A 190 6.84 -10.60 10.75
N LYS A 191 6.76 -9.43 11.37
CA LYS A 191 5.57 -8.97 12.10
C LYS A 191 5.03 -7.69 11.49
N LEU A 192 3.75 -7.66 11.14
CA LEU A 192 3.09 -6.40 10.83
C LEU A 192 3.10 -5.53 12.08
N THR A 193 3.69 -4.37 11.96
CA THR A 193 3.94 -3.47 13.08
C THR A 193 3.33 -2.11 12.78
N LYS A 194 2.69 -1.51 13.78
CA LYS A 194 2.25 -0.12 13.75
C LYS A 194 3.09 0.69 14.74
N LEU A 195 3.62 1.79 14.26
CA LEU A 195 4.31 2.80 15.06
C LEU A 195 3.45 4.06 15.09
N LYS A 196 3.39 4.72 16.22
CA LYS A 196 2.71 6.01 16.38
C LYS A 196 3.65 7.00 17.03
N ASN A 197 3.83 8.14 16.38
CA ASN A 197 4.57 9.26 16.96
C ASN A 197 3.69 9.95 18.01
N THR A 198 4.24 10.21 19.17
CA THR A 198 3.55 10.88 20.26
C THR A 198 4.49 11.87 20.95
N LYS A 199 3.95 12.77 21.76
CA LYS A 199 4.74 13.71 22.56
C LYS A 199 5.75 13.01 23.48
N ASN A 200 5.50 11.74 23.83
CA ASN A 200 6.36 10.94 24.72
C ASN A 200 7.25 9.95 23.97
N GLY A 201 7.39 10.10 22.64
CA GLY A 201 8.18 9.20 21.78
C GLY A 201 7.31 8.26 20.95
N ILE A 202 7.96 7.26 20.35
CA ILE A 202 7.32 6.28 19.45
C ILE A 202 6.69 5.15 20.25
N ILE A 203 5.39 4.94 20.05
CA ILE A 203 4.67 3.76 20.54
C ILE A 203 4.69 2.69 19.44
N LYS A 204 5.20 1.50 19.76
CA LYS A 204 5.24 0.34 18.85
C LYS A 204 4.18 -0.69 19.26
N LYS A 205 3.39 -1.15 18.28
CA LYS A 205 2.42 -2.24 18.47
C LYS A 205 2.61 -3.29 17.38
N ILE A 206 2.90 -4.52 17.77
CA ILE A 206 2.89 -5.71 16.89
C ILE A 206 1.42 -6.11 16.69
N ILE A 207 1.04 -6.39 15.45
CA ILE A 207 -0.33 -6.69 15.04
C ILE A 207 -0.50 -8.18 14.78
N GLU A 208 0.24 -8.75 13.81
CA GLU A 208 0.14 -10.15 13.37
C GLU A 208 1.37 -10.58 12.58
N ASP A 209 1.48 -11.88 12.33
CA ASP A 209 2.54 -12.47 11.50
C ASP A 209 2.25 -12.23 10.02
N VAL A 210 3.29 -11.97 9.26
CA VAL A 210 3.18 -11.65 7.83
C VAL A 210 4.36 -12.20 7.04
N VAL A 211 4.20 -12.23 5.70
CA VAL A 211 5.30 -12.55 4.77
C VAL A 211 5.31 -11.52 3.64
N PHE A 212 6.39 -10.76 3.56
CA PHE A 212 6.63 -9.75 2.52
C PHE A 212 7.98 -9.94 1.85
N VAL A 213 8.13 -9.38 0.66
CA VAL A 213 9.43 -9.23 -0.01
C VAL A 213 10.34 -8.31 0.80
N PRO A 214 11.68 -8.50 0.74
CA PRO A 214 12.61 -7.66 1.49
C PRO A 214 12.67 -6.23 0.95
N MET A 215 12.84 -5.28 1.86
CA MET A 215 13.14 -3.89 1.53
C MET A 215 14.62 -3.76 1.16
N LEU A 216 14.91 -3.59 -0.12
CA LEU A 216 16.27 -3.52 -0.64
C LEU A 216 16.71 -2.08 -0.87
N LYS A 217 18.03 -1.82 -0.66
CA LYS A 217 18.65 -0.51 -0.88
C LYS A 217 18.90 -0.22 -2.37
N GLY A 218 19.01 1.05 -2.67
CA GLY A 218 19.40 1.54 -4.00
C GLY A 218 18.29 1.43 -5.04
N VAL A 219 18.58 1.95 -6.23
CA VAL A 219 17.69 1.91 -7.41
C VAL A 219 18.12 0.77 -8.32
N GLU A 220 17.17 0.06 -8.89
CA GLU A 220 17.37 -1.00 -9.89
C GLU A 220 16.87 -0.51 -11.25
N ASN A 221 17.82 -0.32 -12.17
CA ASN A 221 17.53 0.06 -13.54
C ASN A 221 17.33 -1.21 -14.38
N THR A 222 16.10 -1.44 -14.82
CA THR A 222 15.68 -2.64 -15.58
C THR A 222 15.01 -2.21 -16.87
#